data_df518b7e298d8f0353236148bbd00abf
#
_entry.id   df518b7e298d8f0353236148bbd00abf
#
_cell.length_a   1.000
_cell.length_b   1.000
_cell.length_c   1.000
_cell.angle_alpha   90.00
_cell.angle_beta   90.00
_cell.angle_gamma   90.00
#
_symmetry.space_group_name_H-M   'P 1'
#
loop_
_entity.id
_entity.type
_entity.pdbx_description
1 polymer ?
#
loop_
_entity_poly.entity_id
_entity_poly.type
_entity_poly.pdbx_seq_one_letter_code
_entity_poly.pdbx_strand_id
1 'polypeptide(L)'
;MEKLVALSGVVKSYGDTSVLMGIDLDIAKGELIVLLGPSGSGKTTLLNLIAGIDTANSGEILVLGKNLSEMTDLELTEYRRDSVGYIFQFYNLLPNLTVMENASLGLELKGEELDYAKIILEKVGLEDKSQRFPAQLSGGEQQRVAIARAMAKTPALIVADEPTGNLDKNNSQSVRNLFKEISNDATIIIATHDNDYLEIADKAYELNEGKLIKIK
;
A
#
# COMPACT_ATOMS: atom_id res chain seq x y z
N MET A 1 13.38 -7.90 16.60
CA MET A 1 12.01 -7.52 16.19
C MET A 1 11.52 -8.56 15.20
N GLU A 2 10.23 -8.90 15.25
CA GLU A 2 9.61 -9.85 14.31
C GLU A 2 9.56 -9.23 12.91
N LYS A 3 10.10 -9.94 11.91
CA LYS A 3 10.02 -9.50 10.51
C LYS A 3 8.63 -9.78 9.97
N LEU A 4 7.97 -8.76 9.42
CA LEU A 4 6.69 -8.91 8.75
C LEU A 4 6.89 -9.23 7.27
N VAL A 5 7.88 -8.58 6.62
CA VAL A 5 8.28 -8.82 5.23
C VAL A 5 9.76 -9.13 5.16
N ALA A 6 10.14 -10.17 4.44
CA ALA A 6 11.53 -10.50 4.13
C ALA A 6 11.65 -10.94 2.66
N LEU A 7 12.49 -10.25 1.91
CA LEU A 7 12.84 -10.56 0.53
C LEU A 7 14.29 -11.02 0.49
N SER A 8 14.56 -12.09 -0.24
CA SER A 8 15.91 -12.65 -0.42
C SER A 8 16.19 -12.90 -1.90
N GLY A 9 17.09 -12.12 -2.49
CA GLY A 9 17.53 -12.26 -3.87
C GLY A 9 16.42 -12.18 -4.91
N VAL A 10 15.38 -11.35 -4.68
CA VAL A 10 14.19 -11.31 -5.53
C VAL A 10 14.50 -10.71 -6.89
N VAL A 11 14.19 -11.46 -7.95
CA VAL A 11 14.36 -11.06 -9.36
C VAL A 11 13.00 -11.02 -10.05
N LYS A 12 12.77 -9.97 -10.86
CA LYS A 12 11.60 -9.83 -11.71
C LYS A 12 11.97 -9.28 -13.07
N SER A 13 11.49 -9.94 -14.12
CA SER A 13 11.62 -9.51 -15.53
C SER A 13 10.28 -9.65 -16.24
N TYR A 14 10.04 -8.83 -17.25
CA TYR A 14 8.91 -8.93 -18.18
C TYR A 14 9.48 -9.08 -19.60
N GLY A 15 9.36 -10.28 -20.16
CA GLY A 15 10.07 -10.65 -21.40
C GLY A 15 11.59 -10.46 -21.20
N ASP A 16 12.22 -9.70 -22.07
CA ASP A 16 13.67 -9.44 -22.02
C ASP A 16 14.05 -8.28 -21.11
N THR A 17 13.07 -7.58 -20.51
CA THR A 17 13.32 -6.41 -19.65
C THR A 17 13.44 -6.85 -18.19
N SER A 18 14.65 -6.72 -17.63
CA SER A 18 14.89 -6.94 -16.20
C SER A 18 14.48 -5.71 -15.40
N VAL A 19 13.62 -5.88 -14.38
CA VAL A 19 13.07 -4.79 -13.57
C VAL A 19 13.62 -4.82 -12.15
N LEU A 20 13.75 -6.00 -11.54
CA LEU A 20 14.35 -6.19 -10.20
C LEU A 20 15.47 -7.21 -10.31
N MET A 21 16.65 -6.88 -9.76
CA MET A 21 17.89 -7.63 -9.97
C MET A 21 18.49 -8.10 -8.64
N GLY A 22 17.77 -8.98 -7.92
CA GLY A 22 18.24 -9.53 -6.65
C GLY A 22 18.00 -8.57 -5.48
N ILE A 23 16.72 -8.31 -5.18
CA ILE A 23 16.33 -7.44 -4.08
C ILE A 23 16.38 -8.20 -2.76
N ASP A 24 17.10 -7.63 -1.80
CA ASP A 24 17.09 -8.02 -0.40
C ASP A 24 16.46 -6.89 0.43
N LEU A 25 15.45 -7.21 1.26
CA LEU A 25 14.74 -6.22 2.08
C LEU A 25 14.11 -6.88 3.30
N ASP A 26 14.38 -6.34 4.48
CA ASP A 26 13.76 -6.75 5.75
C ASP A 26 12.96 -5.60 6.35
N ILE A 27 11.67 -5.85 6.60
CA ILE A 27 10.76 -4.91 7.24
C ILE A 27 10.19 -5.54 8.52
N ALA A 28 10.38 -4.86 9.65
CA ALA A 28 9.79 -5.28 10.90
C ALA A 28 8.31 -4.85 11.00
N LYS A 29 7.56 -5.55 11.83
CA LYS A 29 6.17 -5.19 12.12
C LYS A 29 6.09 -3.77 12.71
N GLY A 30 5.19 -2.95 12.19
CA GLY A 30 4.94 -1.57 12.63
C GLY A 30 5.90 -0.53 12.03
N GLU A 31 6.82 -0.91 11.12
CA GLU A 31 7.68 0.07 10.43
C GLU A 31 6.95 0.77 9.28
N LEU A 32 7.22 2.07 9.12
CA LEU A 32 6.89 2.84 7.92
C LEU A 32 8.13 2.95 7.03
N ILE A 33 8.08 2.28 5.88
CA ILE A 33 9.17 2.21 4.90
C ILE A 33 8.83 3.08 3.70
N VAL A 34 9.81 3.85 3.22
CA VAL A 34 9.69 4.62 1.98
C VAL A 34 10.64 4.06 0.92
N LEU A 35 10.08 3.77 -0.24
CA LEU A 35 10.79 3.35 -1.45
C LEU A 35 10.85 4.54 -2.40
N LEU A 36 12.00 5.21 -2.48
CA LEU A 36 12.25 6.29 -3.42
C LEU A 36 12.79 5.75 -4.75
N GLY A 37 12.64 6.53 -5.81
CA GLY A 37 13.24 6.24 -7.12
C GLY A 37 12.49 6.92 -8.25
N PRO A 38 13.12 7.05 -9.43
CA PRO A 38 12.48 7.64 -10.60
C PRO A 38 11.29 6.82 -11.09
N SER A 39 10.47 7.42 -11.95
CA SER A 39 9.41 6.69 -12.63
C SER A 39 10.00 5.55 -13.47
N GLY A 40 9.39 4.37 -13.42
CA GLY A 40 9.87 3.19 -14.13
C GLY A 40 11.01 2.42 -13.44
N SER A 41 11.46 2.80 -12.23
CA SER A 41 12.53 2.08 -11.53
C SER A 41 12.13 0.70 -10.98
N GLY A 42 10.83 0.35 -11.02
CA GLY A 42 10.34 -0.94 -10.51
C GLY A 42 9.65 -0.89 -9.15
N LYS A 43 9.38 0.31 -8.59
CA LYS A 43 8.70 0.47 -7.28
C LYS A 43 7.33 -0.22 -7.25
N THR A 44 6.47 0.08 -8.22
CA THR A 44 5.15 -0.57 -8.37
C THR A 44 5.28 -2.09 -8.50
N THR A 45 6.27 -2.56 -9.27
CA THR A 45 6.55 -4.00 -9.40
C THR A 45 6.90 -4.62 -8.05
N LEU A 46 7.78 -3.98 -7.27
CA LEU A 46 8.15 -4.46 -5.94
C LEU A 46 6.94 -4.49 -4.99
N LEU A 47 6.11 -3.43 -5.00
CA LEU A 47 4.87 -3.42 -4.22
C LEU A 47 3.91 -4.54 -4.64
N ASN A 48 3.74 -4.77 -5.94
CA ASN A 48 2.86 -5.82 -6.47
C ASN A 48 3.33 -7.24 -6.06
N LEU A 49 4.64 -7.48 -6.05
CA LEU A 49 5.20 -8.74 -5.57
C LEU A 49 4.92 -8.94 -4.07
N ILE A 50 5.18 -7.93 -3.24
CA ILE A 50 4.93 -7.97 -1.80
C ILE A 50 3.42 -8.12 -1.50
N ALA A 51 2.57 -7.51 -2.30
CA ALA A 51 1.11 -7.60 -2.16
C ALA A 51 0.51 -8.93 -2.71
N GLY A 52 1.33 -9.81 -3.31
CA GLY A 52 0.85 -11.05 -3.93
C GLY A 52 -0.05 -10.81 -5.15
N ILE A 53 0.13 -9.69 -5.86
CA ILE A 53 -0.57 -9.35 -7.11
C ILE A 53 0.20 -9.91 -8.31
N ASP A 54 1.53 -9.95 -8.21
CA ASP A 54 2.43 -10.51 -9.22
C ASP A 54 3.37 -11.54 -8.57
N THR A 55 4.09 -12.32 -9.38
CA THR A 55 4.97 -13.39 -8.93
C THR A 55 6.42 -13.10 -9.35
N ALA A 56 7.38 -13.34 -8.47
CA ALA A 56 8.81 -13.23 -8.80
C ALA A 56 9.26 -14.32 -9.76
N ASN A 57 10.29 -14.02 -10.58
CA ASN A 57 10.93 -15.04 -11.42
C ASN A 57 11.87 -15.94 -10.61
N SER A 58 12.51 -15.40 -9.57
CA SER A 58 13.34 -16.12 -8.61
C SER A 58 13.52 -15.32 -7.32
N GLY A 59 14.14 -15.96 -6.32
CA GLY A 59 14.24 -15.40 -4.97
C GLY A 59 13.04 -15.79 -4.12
N GLU A 60 13.03 -15.34 -2.87
CA GLU A 60 12.02 -15.68 -1.88
C GLU A 60 11.36 -14.42 -1.34
N ILE A 61 10.03 -14.46 -1.17
CA ILE A 61 9.22 -13.39 -0.58
C ILE A 61 8.41 -13.97 0.58
N LEU A 62 8.86 -13.70 1.78
CA LEU A 62 8.15 -14.07 3.01
C LEU A 62 7.35 -12.88 3.52
N VAL A 63 6.05 -13.07 3.72
CA VAL A 63 5.19 -12.08 4.38
C VAL A 63 4.35 -12.79 5.45
N LEU A 64 4.36 -12.25 6.67
CA LEU A 64 3.68 -12.88 7.83
C LEU A 64 4.15 -14.34 8.05
N GLY A 65 5.43 -14.62 7.76
CA GLY A 65 6.02 -15.95 7.89
C GLY A 65 5.62 -16.95 6.82
N LYS A 66 4.90 -16.52 5.76
CA LYS A 66 4.47 -17.39 4.65
C LYS A 66 5.21 -17.00 3.37
N ASN A 67 5.66 -17.98 2.60
CA ASN A 67 6.30 -17.78 1.31
C ASN A 67 5.24 -17.58 0.21
N LEU A 68 5.17 -16.37 -0.35
CA LEU A 68 4.17 -16.04 -1.38
C LEU A 68 4.34 -16.88 -2.65
N SER A 69 5.57 -17.32 -2.97
CA SER A 69 5.86 -18.13 -4.17
C SER A 69 5.32 -19.56 -4.08
N GLU A 70 4.98 -20.02 -2.88
CA GLU A 70 4.45 -21.37 -2.62
C GLU A 70 2.93 -21.39 -2.46
N MET A 71 2.30 -20.20 -2.41
CA MET A 71 0.86 -20.06 -2.26
C MET A 71 0.12 -20.38 -3.56
N THR A 72 -1.01 -21.06 -3.43
CA THR A 72 -2.01 -21.21 -4.49
C THR A 72 -2.72 -19.88 -4.77
N ASP A 73 -3.39 -19.77 -5.91
CA ASP A 73 -4.19 -18.58 -6.26
C ASP A 73 -5.27 -18.27 -5.21
N LEU A 74 -5.84 -19.30 -4.59
CA LEU A 74 -6.82 -19.14 -3.52
C LEU A 74 -6.18 -18.53 -2.27
N GLU A 75 -5.04 -19.06 -1.83
CA GLU A 75 -4.29 -18.55 -0.67
C GLU A 75 -3.80 -17.13 -0.89
N LEU A 76 -3.33 -16.79 -2.11
CA LEU A 76 -2.97 -15.41 -2.47
C LEU A 76 -4.19 -14.48 -2.43
N THR A 77 -5.36 -14.98 -2.82
CA THR A 77 -6.62 -14.21 -2.76
C THR A 77 -7.02 -13.94 -1.31
N GLU A 78 -6.93 -14.94 -0.43
CA GLU A 78 -7.17 -14.79 1.01
C GLU A 78 -6.12 -13.86 1.64
N TYR A 79 -4.85 -14.00 1.30
CA TYR A 79 -3.80 -13.09 1.75
C TYR A 79 -4.09 -11.64 1.40
N ARG A 80 -4.45 -11.33 0.13
CA ARG A 80 -4.83 -9.97 -0.28
C ARG A 80 -6.08 -9.48 0.42
N ARG A 81 -7.09 -10.34 0.58
CA ARG A 81 -8.34 -10.00 1.28
C ARG A 81 -8.10 -9.65 2.74
N ASP A 82 -7.32 -10.47 3.45
CA ASP A 82 -7.26 -10.43 4.91
C ASP A 82 -6.09 -9.60 5.45
N SER A 83 -4.96 -9.56 4.73
CA SER A 83 -3.70 -9.06 5.28
C SER A 83 -3.15 -7.81 4.60
N VAL A 84 -3.59 -7.48 3.36
CA VAL A 84 -3.00 -6.38 2.58
C VAL A 84 -4.01 -5.27 2.29
N GLY A 85 -3.73 -4.04 2.73
CA GLY A 85 -4.38 -2.82 2.24
C GLY A 85 -3.60 -2.24 1.07
N TYR A 86 -4.19 -2.11 -0.13
CA TYR A 86 -3.51 -1.50 -1.27
C TYR A 86 -4.10 -0.12 -1.58
N ILE A 87 -3.23 0.90 -1.66
CA ILE A 87 -3.56 2.28 -2.02
C ILE A 87 -2.90 2.57 -3.36
N PHE A 88 -3.71 2.77 -4.40
CA PHE A 88 -3.27 2.97 -5.78
C PHE A 88 -3.07 4.46 -6.11
N GLN A 89 -2.19 4.75 -7.06
CA GLN A 89 -1.90 6.10 -7.55
C GLN A 89 -3.15 6.85 -8.06
N PHE A 90 -4.09 6.17 -8.71
CA PHE A 90 -5.33 6.74 -9.27
C PHE A 90 -6.56 6.40 -8.42
N TYR A 91 -6.39 6.24 -7.09
CA TYR A 91 -7.44 5.94 -6.12
C TYR A 91 -8.18 4.62 -6.34
N ASN A 92 -8.49 4.26 -7.58
CA ASN A 92 -9.25 3.08 -8.01
C ASN A 92 -10.54 2.89 -7.20
N LEU A 93 -11.26 4.00 -6.97
CA LEU A 93 -12.58 3.96 -6.36
C LEU A 93 -13.60 3.43 -7.37
N LEU A 94 -14.59 2.68 -6.89
CA LEU A 94 -15.70 2.24 -7.70
C LEU A 94 -16.68 3.42 -7.87
N PRO A 95 -16.86 3.94 -9.11
CA PRO A 95 -17.57 5.20 -9.34
C PRO A 95 -19.07 5.12 -9.04
N ASN A 96 -19.64 3.92 -9.06
CA ASN A 96 -21.05 3.64 -8.80
C ASN A 96 -21.35 3.35 -7.32
N LEU A 97 -20.33 3.34 -6.47
CA LEU A 97 -20.45 3.17 -5.03
C LEU A 97 -20.22 4.50 -4.31
N THR A 98 -20.95 4.73 -3.24
CA THR A 98 -20.76 5.86 -2.33
C THR A 98 -19.40 5.79 -1.62
N VAL A 99 -19.04 6.84 -0.90
CA VAL A 99 -17.85 6.86 -0.01
C VAL A 99 -17.92 5.74 1.02
N MET A 100 -19.08 5.56 1.65
CA MET A 100 -19.29 4.48 2.64
C MET A 100 -19.09 3.10 2.00
N GLU A 101 -19.74 2.84 0.87
CA GLU A 101 -19.66 1.54 0.18
C GLU A 101 -18.23 1.27 -0.34
N ASN A 102 -17.51 2.28 -0.84
CA ASN A 102 -16.10 2.13 -1.19
C ASN A 102 -15.24 1.79 0.03
N ALA A 103 -15.44 2.46 1.16
CA ALA A 103 -14.69 2.22 2.38
C ALA A 103 -14.97 0.83 2.97
N SER A 104 -16.24 0.37 2.94
CA SER A 104 -16.66 -0.91 3.52
C SER A 104 -16.42 -2.14 2.65
N LEU A 105 -16.02 -1.95 1.38
CA LEU A 105 -15.91 -3.04 0.41
C LEU A 105 -15.06 -4.23 0.90
N GLY A 106 -13.96 -3.95 1.61
CA GLY A 106 -13.09 -4.99 2.17
C GLY A 106 -13.77 -5.78 3.31
N LEU A 107 -14.60 -5.12 4.11
CA LEU A 107 -15.38 -5.75 5.19
C LEU A 107 -16.49 -6.64 4.61
N GLU A 108 -17.19 -6.16 3.59
CA GLU A 108 -18.23 -6.94 2.90
C GLU A 108 -17.66 -8.25 2.32
N LEU A 109 -16.48 -8.18 1.69
CA LEU A 109 -15.80 -9.37 1.14
C LEU A 109 -15.37 -10.36 2.23
N LYS A 110 -15.17 -9.91 3.47
CA LYS A 110 -14.86 -10.73 4.64
C LYS A 110 -16.13 -11.20 5.36
N GLY A 111 -17.31 -10.65 5.05
CA GLY A 111 -18.55 -10.88 5.77
C GLY A 111 -18.55 -10.26 7.18
N GLU A 112 -17.78 -9.20 7.39
CA GLU A 112 -17.66 -8.48 8.67
C GLU A 112 -18.65 -7.32 8.74
N GLU A 113 -18.93 -6.84 9.97
CA GLU A 113 -19.83 -5.72 10.22
C GLU A 113 -19.25 -4.40 9.66
N LEU A 114 -20.11 -3.56 9.06
CA LEU A 114 -19.69 -2.35 8.35
C LEU A 114 -19.44 -1.15 9.28
N ASP A 115 -19.75 -1.26 10.56
CA ASP A 115 -19.62 -0.14 11.52
C ASP A 115 -18.18 0.36 11.65
N TYR A 116 -17.19 -0.52 11.46
CA TYR A 116 -15.79 -0.11 11.48
C TYR A 116 -15.42 0.84 10.33
N ALA A 117 -16.08 0.73 9.17
CA ALA A 117 -15.89 1.67 8.07
C ALA A 117 -16.29 3.11 8.45
N LYS A 118 -17.32 3.30 9.29
CA LYS A 118 -17.71 4.61 9.80
C LYS A 118 -16.61 5.23 10.67
N ILE A 119 -16.04 4.44 11.58
CA ILE A 119 -14.92 4.86 12.45
C ILE A 119 -13.73 5.31 11.60
N ILE A 120 -13.40 4.56 10.55
CA ILE A 120 -12.29 4.91 9.67
C ILE A 120 -12.63 6.15 8.83
N LEU A 121 -13.86 6.33 8.35
CA LEU A 121 -14.27 7.54 7.64
C LEU A 121 -14.20 8.79 8.54
N GLU A 122 -14.54 8.68 9.81
CA GLU A 122 -14.33 9.75 10.78
C GLU A 122 -12.83 10.07 10.93
N LYS A 123 -11.98 9.04 11.11
CA LYS A 123 -10.51 9.18 11.22
C LYS A 123 -9.89 9.88 10.01
N VAL A 124 -10.41 9.66 8.81
CA VAL A 124 -9.93 10.35 7.59
C VAL A 124 -10.67 11.66 7.29
N GLY A 125 -11.60 12.10 8.14
CA GLY A 125 -12.34 13.36 8.03
C GLY A 125 -13.34 13.37 6.87
N LEU A 126 -14.07 12.27 6.65
CA LEU A 126 -15.05 12.11 5.56
C LEU A 126 -16.43 11.59 6.05
N GLU A 127 -16.72 11.64 7.35
CA GLU A 127 -17.98 11.17 7.92
C GLU A 127 -19.19 11.87 7.28
N ASP A 128 -19.13 13.21 7.15
CA ASP A 128 -20.17 14.06 6.55
C ASP A 128 -20.38 13.82 5.05
N LYS A 129 -19.48 13.08 4.39
CA LYS A 129 -19.48 12.79 2.95
C LYS A 129 -19.76 11.33 2.61
N SER A 130 -20.13 10.54 3.62
CA SER A 130 -20.33 9.08 3.51
C SER A 130 -21.29 8.66 2.39
N GLN A 131 -22.29 9.50 2.08
CA GLN A 131 -23.32 9.25 1.04
C GLN A 131 -22.96 9.85 -0.33
N ARG A 132 -21.82 10.54 -0.48
CA ARG A 132 -21.40 11.09 -1.76
C ARG A 132 -20.76 10.01 -2.63
N PHE A 133 -20.80 10.24 -3.95
CA PHE A 133 -20.09 9.42 -4.94
C PHE A 133 -18.71 10.01 -5.24
N PRO A 134 -17.75 9.21 -5.72
CA PRO A 134 -16.38 9.68 -6.03
C PRO A 134 -16.33 10.93 -6.91
N ALA A 135 -17.22 11.04 -7.92
CA ALA A 135 -17.29 12.21 -8.81
C ALA A 135 -17.66 13.53 -8.10
N GLN A 136 -18.17 13.47 -6.87
CA GLN A 136 -18.54 14.63 -6.05
C GLN A 136 -17.45 15.05 -5.05
N LEU A 137 -16.27 14.40 -5.13
CA LEU A 137 -15.14 14.59 -4.23
C LEU A 137 -13.96 15.25 -4.94
N SER A 138 -13.21 16.08 -4.21
CA SER A 138 -11.87 16.52 -4.63
C SER A 138 -10.89 15.35 -4.68
N GLY A 139 -9.76 15.50 -5.40
CA GLY A 139 -8.73 14.47 -5.47
C GLY A 139 -8.18 14.05 -4.10
N GLY A 140 -7.97 15.02 -3.19
CA GLY A 140 -7.53 14.72 -1.82
C GLY A 140 -8.57 13.94 -1.01
N GLU A 141 -9.87 14.21 -1.22
CA GLU A 141 -10.95 13.45 -0.59
C GLU A 141 -11.03 12.03 -1.16
N GLN A 142 -10.91 11.87 -2.49
CA GLN A 142 -10.86 10.55 -3.12
C GLN A 142 -9.68 9.72 -2.59
N GLN A 143 -8.52 10.33 -2.41
CA GLN A 143 -7.36 9.67 -1.80
C GLN A 143 -7.65 9.22 -0.37
N ARG A 144 -8.28 10.07 0.44
CA ARG A 144 -8.67 9.67 1.80
C ARG A 144 -9.69 8.53 1.82
N VAL A 145 -10.63 8.46 0.86
CA VAL A 145 -11.51 7.29 0.70
C VAL A 145 -10.71 6.03 0.35
N ALA A 146 -9.72 6.13 -0.55
CA ALA A 146 -8.86 4.99 -0.90
C ALA A 146 -8.05 4.50 0.31
N ILE A 147 -7.56 5.41 1.15
CA ILE A 147 -6.90 5.09 2.42
C ILE A 147 -7.89 4.42 3.38
N ALA A 148 -9.09 4.97 3.55
CA ALA A 148 -10.13 4.41 4.40
C ALA A 148 -10.48 2.97 3.97
N ARG A 149 -10.67 2.73 2.68
CA ARG A 149 -10.91 1.38 2.11
C ARG A 149 -9.77 0.40 2.44
N ALA A 150 -8.52 0.86 2.33
CA ALA A 150 -7.37 0.02 2.65
C ALA A 150 -7.29 -0.34 4.14
N MET A 151 -7.65 0.61 5.03
CA MET A 151 -7.60 0.46 6.49
C MET A 151 -8.79 -0.31 7.08
N ALA A 152 -9.97 -0.21 6.48
CA ALA A 152 -11.22 -0.70 7.08
C ALA A 152 -11.17 -2.20 7.47
N LYS A 153 -10.44 -3.00 6.72
CA LYS A 153 -10.24 -4.43 7.00
C LYS A 153 -9.11 -4.75 7.99
N THR A 154 -8.55 -3.74 8.67
CA THR A 154 -7.45 -3.87 9.65
C THR A 154 -6.26 -4.72 9.13
N PRO A 155 -5.66 -4.37 7.99
CA PRO A 155 -4.61 -5.18 7.39
C PRO A 155 -3.32 -5.13 8.22
N ALA A 156 -2.55 -6.22 8.21
CA ALA A 156 -1.22 -6.23 8.81
C ALA A 156 -0.19 -5.40 8.01
N LEU A 157 -0.43 -5.26 6.70
CA LEU A 157 0.43 -4.55 5.75
C LEU A 157 -0.39 -3.58 4.88
N ILE A 158 0.03 -2.32 4.80
CA ILE A 158 -0.48 -1.35 3.83
C ILE A 158 0.63 -1.07 2.82
N VAL A 159 0.33 -1.18 1.54
CA VAL A 159 1.19 -0.75 0.44
C VAL A 159 0.55 0.41 -0.29
N ALA A 160 1.32 1.48 -0.54
CA ALA A 160 0.84 2.69 -1.20
C ALA A 160 1.75 3.05 -2.36
N ASP A 161 1.18 3.13 -3.56
CA ASP A 161 1.89 3.47 -4.78
C ASP A 161 1.58 4.91 -5.18
N GLU A 162 2.58 5.81 -5.12
CA GLU A 162 2.50 7.25 -5.41
C GLU A 162 1.26 7.93 -4.78
N PRO A 163 1.03 7.80 -3.45
CA PRO A 163 -0.26 8.17 -2.85
C PRO A 163 -0.56 9.68 -2.85
N THR A 164 0.42 10.52 -3.21
CA THR A 164 0.23 11.98 -3.33
C THR A 164 0.56 12.52 -4.72
N GLY A 165 0.89 11.65 -5.68
CA GLY A 165 1.36 12.05 -7.01
C GLY A 165 0.39 12.92 -7.83
N ASN A 166 -0.92 12.89 -7.51
CA ASN A 166 -1.97 13.65 -8.20
C ASN A 166 -2.59 14.75 -7.33
N LEU A 167 -1.96 15.09 -6.19
CA LEU A 167 -2.49 16.04 -5.22
C LEU A 167 -1.69 17.35 -5.22
N ASP A 168 -2.37 18.46 -4.88
CA ASP A 168 -1.68 19.70 -4.54
C ASP A 168 -0.91 19.58 -3.22
N LYS A 169 -0.04 20.57 -2.95
CA LYS A 169 0.85 20.56 -1.79
C LYS A 169 0.12 20.44 -0.44
N ASN A 170 -1.02 21.08 -0.27
CA ASN A 170 -1.77 21.07 1.00
C ASN A 170 -2.41 19.71 1.23
N ASN A 171 -3.04 19.15 0.20
CA ASN A 171 -3.61 17.81 0.25
C ASN A 171 -2.52 16.73 0.45
N SER A 172 -1.35 16.88 -0.20
CA SER A 172 -0.21 15.98 -0.02
C SER A 172 0.28 15.98 1.43
N GLN A 173 0.42 17.15 2.06
CA GLN A 173 0.80 17.23 3.47
C GLN A 173 -0.23 16.58 4.40
N SER A 174 -1.51 16.78 4.12
CA SER A 174 -2.60 16.17 4.89
C SER A 174 -2.55 14.64 4.81
N VAL A 175 -2.32 14.10 3.62
CA VAL A 175 -2.18 12.65 3.39
C VAL A 175 -0.92 12.09 4.07
N ARG A 176 0.22 12.80 4.03
CA ARG A 176 1.43 12.37 4.75
C ARG A 176 1.20 12.30 6.26
N ASN A 177 0.55 13.31 6.83
CA ASN A 177 0.21 13.32 8.26
C ASN A 177 -0.69 12.12 8.63
N LEU A 178 -1.65 11.79 7.77
CA LEU A 178 -2.51 10.62 7.95
C LEU A 178 -1.68 9.31 7.91
N PHE A 179 -0.72 9.15 6.99
CA PHE A 179 0.17 7.98 6.98
C PHE A 179 0.98 7.85 8.26
N LYS A 180 1.48 8.97 8.82
CA LYS A 180 2.18 8.98 10.10
C LYS A 180 1.28 8.53 11.24
N GLU A 181 0.01 8.93 11.25
CA GLU A 181 -0.95 8.52 12.27
C GLU A 181 -1.27 7.02 12.19
N ILE A 182 -1.56 6.52 10.97
CA ILE A 182 -1.94 5.10 10.79
C ILE A 182 -0.75 4.13 10.89
N SER A 183 0.49 4.60 10.83
CA SER A 183 1.68 3.75 11.00
C SER A 183 1.78 3.14 12.41
N ASN A 184 1.03 3.65 13.38
CA ASN A 184 0.92 3.03 14.70
C ASN A 184 0.08 1.73 14.68
N ASP A 185 -0.78 1.56 13.67
CA ASP A 185 -1.76 0.47 13.59
C ASP A 185 -1.34 -0.64 12.60
N ALA A 186 -0.49 -0.32 11.62
CA ALA A 186 -0.09 -1.26 10.57
C ALA A 186 1.35 -1.01 10.09
N THR A 187 1.98 -2.02 9.48
CA THR A 187 3.22 -1.86 8.73
C THR A 187 2.91 -1.21 7.40
N ILE A 188 3.67 -0.19 6.99
CA ILE A 188 3.38 0.58 5.78
C ILE A 188 4.60 0.62 4.86
N ILE A 189 4.38 0.38 3.56
CA ILE A 189 5.38 0.57 2.51
C ILE A 189 4.83 1.59 1.51
N ILE A 190 5.52 2.71 1.35
CA ILE A 190 5.15 3.78 0.41
C ILE A 190 6.18 3.84 -0.70
N ALA A 191 5.75 3.63 -1.95
CA ALA A 191 6.55 3.90 -3.13
C ALA A 191 6.24 5.31 -3.65
N THR A 192 7.26 6.14 -3.80
CA THR A 192 7.08 7.53 -4.25
C THR A 192 8.37 8.10 -4.84
N HIS A 193 8.27 9.24 -5.52
CA HIS A 193 9.40 10.11 -5.87
C HIS A 193 9.46 11.37 -4.99
N ASP A 194 8.51 11.53 -4.04
CA ASP A 194 8.43 12.70 -3.15
C ASP A 194 9.29 12.49 -1.90
N ASN A 195 10.37 13.27 -1.80
CA ASN A 195 11.31 13.22 -0.69
C ASN A 195 10.72 13.66 0.66
N ASP A 196 9.60 14.40 0.67
CA ASP A 196 8.97 14.84 1.91
C ASP A 196 8.50 13.64 2.76
N TYR A 197 8.30 12.46 2.18
CA TYR A 197 8.00 11.22 2.91
C TYR A 197 9.15 10.73 3.80
N LEU A 198 10.39 11.18 3.56
CA LEU A 198 11.53 10.85 4.43
C LEU A 198 11.36 11.36 5.87
N GLU A 199 10.57 12.43 6.07
CA GLU A 199 10.30 12.99 7.39
C GLU A 199 9.54 12.01 8.29
N ILE A 200 8.65 11.20 7.72
CA ILE A 200 7.80 10.26 8.45
C ILE A 200 8.29 8.81 8.43
N ALA A 201 9.30 8.50 7.59
CA ALA A 201 9.82 7.14 7.42
C ALA A 201 10.68 6.70 8.60
N ASP A 202 10.52 5.45 9.05
CA ASP A 202 11.47 4.78 9.95
C ASP A 202 12.73 4.37 9.20
N LYS A 203 12.56 3.85 7.96
CA LYS A 203 13.64 3.51 7.05
C LYS A 203 13.27 3.96 5.63
N ALA A 204 14.28 4.29 4.83
CA ALA A 204 14.08 4.61 3.43
C ALA A 204 15.11 3.90 2.56
N TYR A 205 14.67 3.53 1.37
CA TYR A 205 15.49 2.88 0.35
C TYR A 205 15.29 3.58 -0.98
N GLU A 206 16.34 3.63 -1.78
CA GLU A 206 16.29 4.06 -3.17
C GLU A 206 16.31 2.84 -4.08
N LEU A 207 15.32 2.73 -4.97
CA LEU A 207 15.29 1.73 -6.03
C LEU A 207 15.73 2.37 -7.34
N ASN A 208 16.89 1.97 -7.82
CA ASN A 208 17.45 2.45 -9.06
C ASN A 208 18.09 1.30 -9.83
N GLU A 209 17.88 1.25 -11.15
CA GLU A 209 18.40 0.22 -12.06
C GLU A 209 18.22 -1.22 -11.51
N GLY A 210 17.04 -1.51 -10.97
CA GLY A 210 16.69 -2.81 -10.42
C GLY A 210 17.39 -3.21 -9.12
N LYS A 211 18.09 -2.28 -8.45
CA LYS A 211 18.79 -2.51 -7.17
C LYS A 211 18.22 -1.61 -6.08
N LEU A 212 18.18 -2.13 -4.86
CA LEU A 212 17.69 -1.43 -3.68
C LEU A 212 18.87 -1.01 -2.80
N ILE A 213 18.95 0.27 -2.47
CA ILE A 213 20.01 0.86 -1.63
C ILE A 213 19.36 1.53 -0.43
N LYS A 214 19.78 1.18 0.77
CA LYS A 214 19.30 1.85 2.00
C LYS A 214 19.88 3.27 2.08
N ILE A 215 19.02 4.28 2.33
CA ILE A 215 19.39 5.70 2.43
C ILE A 215 19.02 6.31 3.80
N LYS A 216 18.16 5.65 4.57
CA LYS A 216 17.83 6.01 5.95
C LYS A 216 17.69 4.79 6.85
#